data_5c0cdc614e533f7e939e0c5a7efcbab5
#
_entry.id   5c0cdc614e533f7e939e0c5a7efcbab5
#
_cell.length_a   1.000
_cell.length_b   1.000
_cell.length_c   1.000
_cell.angle_alpha   90.00
_cell.angle_beta   90.00
_cell.angle_gamma   90.00
#
_symmetry.space_group_name_H-M   'P 1'
#
loop_
_entity.id
_entity.type
_entity.pdbx_description
1 polymer ?
#
loop_
_entity_poly.entity_id
_entity_poly.type
_entity_poly.pdbx_seq_one_letter_code
_entity_poly.pdbx_strand_id
1 'polypeptide(L)'
;IRNTPKKDNRVVFIGNSITEGWDWHYPEYFKKKGYINRGISGQTTPQMLVRFRSDVIDLKPDVVVILAGINDIAENTGPSSIKTITDNIISMSQLAISNNIKVIISSIIPARDFPWRPAIDPRYKILKANSILRSYALKNNLVYLDYFSKMHDGNNGLIKQYGIDSVHPN
;
A
#
# COMPACT_ATOMS: atom_id res chain seq x y z
N ILE A 1 -13.36 -9.29 -15.17
CA ILE A 1 -13.25 -7.89 -14.66
C ILE A 1 -12.83 -6.95 -15.80
N ARG A 2 -11.86 -7.32 -16.68
CA ARG A 2 -11.42 -6.46 -17.81
C ARG A 2 -12.55 -6.10 -18.78
N ASN A 3 -13.53 -6.96 -18.96
CA ASN A 3 -14.66 -6.77 -19.87
C ASN A 3 -15.95 -6.29 -19.16
N THR A 4 -15.89 -5.99 -17.88
CA THR A 4 -17.05 -5.47 -17.15
C THR A 4 -17.22 -3.99 -17.46
N PRO A 5 -18.43 -3.50 -17.80
CA PRO A 5 -18.68 -2.08 -18.01
C PRO A 5 -18.16 -1.25 -16.85
N LYS A 6 -17.58 -0.09 -17.16
CA LYS A 6 -17.11 0.83 -16.10
C LYS A 6 -18.32 1.23 -15.25
N LYS A 7 -18.27 0.90 -13.94
CA LYS A 7 -19.16 1.50 -12.96
C LYS A 7 -18.58 2.83 -12.52
N ASP A 8 -19.41 3.83 -12.35
CA ASP A 8 -19.00 5.09 -11.75
C ASP A 8 -18.45 4.86 -10.32
N ASN A 9 -17.45 5.64 -9.94
CA ASN A 9 -16.74 5.56 -8.67
C ASN A 9 -15.97 4.24 -8.44
N ARG A 10 -15.42 3.65 -9.50
CA ARG A 10 -14.55 2.48 -9.37
C ARG A 10 -13.27 2.84 -8.62
N VAL A 11 -13.00 2.12 -7.53
CA VAL A 11 -11.77 2.26 -6.73
C VAL A 11 -10.99 0.95 -6.77
N VAL A 12 -9.69 1.05 -7.07
CA VAL A 12 -8.77 -0.09 -7.01
C VAL A 12 -7.85 0.09 -5.81
N PHE A 13 -7.70 -0.95 -5.00
CA PHE A 13 -6.72 -1.03 -3.92
C PHE A 13 -5.58 -1.92 -4.38
N ILE A 14 -4.39 -1.36 -4.57
CA ILE A 14 -3.18 -2.13 -4.90
C ILE A 14 -2.28 -2.21 -3.67
N GLY A 15 -1.78 -3.41 -3.39
CA GLY A 15 -0.94 -3.64 -2.23
C GLY A 15 -0.44 -5.08 -2.11
N ASN A 16 -0.06 -5.43 -0.90
CA ASN A 16 0.46 -6.74 -0.52
C ASN A 16 -0.57 -7.56 0.29
N SER A 17 -0.07 -8.44 1.21
CA SER A 17 -0.91 -9.25 2.11
C SER A 17 -1.89 -8.43 2.95
N ILE A 18 -1.52 -7.23 3.36
CA ILE A 18 -2.39 -6.34 4.16
C ILE A 18 -3.62 -5.94 3.34
N THR A 19 -3.44 -5.59 2.08
CA THR A 19 -4.54 -5.28 1.16
C THR A 19 -5.33 -6.53 0.80
N GLU A 20 -4.66 -7.63 0.48
CA GLU A 20 -5.28 -8.92 0.14
C GLU A 20 -6.13 -9.43 1.30
N GLY A 21 -5.58 -9.47 2.52
CA GLY A 21 -6.25 -9.95 3.72
C GLY A 21 -7.48 -9.13 4.09
N TRP A 22 -7.52 -7.86 3.73
CA TRP A 22 -8.68 -7.02 4.00
C TRP A 22 -9.95 -7.54 3.30
N ASP A 23 -9.84 -8.04 2.06
CA ASP A 23 -10.98 -8.65 1.37
C ASP A 23 -11.39 -10.01 1.98
N TRP A 24 -10.45 -10.75 2.56
CA TRP A 24 -10.73 -12.01 3.25
C TRP A 24 -11.48 -11.80 4.57
N HIS A 25 -11.07 -10.79 5.33
CA HIS A 25 -11.69 -10.51 6.64
C HIS A 25 -12.99 -9.71 6.52
N TYR A 26 -13.10 -8.84 5.51
CA TYR A 26 -14.22 -7.93 5.32
C TYR A 26 -14.72 -7.90 3.86
N PRO A 27 -15.11 -9.05 3.26
CA PRO A 27 -15.48 -9.12 1.84
C PRO A 27 -16.67 -8.22 1.50
N GLU A 28 -17.59 -8.01 2.42
CA GLU A 28 -18.75 -7.14 2.21
C GLU A 28 -18.38 -5.66 2.04
N TYR A 29 -17.25 -5.23 2.60
CA TYR A 29 -16.76 -3.87 2.42
C TYR A 29 -16.45 -3.59 0.94
N PHE A 30 -15.75 -4.51 0.29
CA PHE A 30 -15.39 -4.40 -1.13
C PHE A 30 -16.62 -4.59 -2.02
N LYS A 31 -17.46 -5.58 -1.77
CA LYS A 31 -18.66 -5.89 -2.56
C LYS A 31 -19.68 -4.73 -2.57
N LYS A 32 -20.04 -4.23 -1.38
CA LYS A 32 -21.04 -3.14 -1.24
C LYS A 32 -20.61 -1.86 -1.94
N LYS A 33 -19.32 -1.55 -1.91
CA LYS A 33 -18.74 -0.34 -2.52
C LYS A 33 -18.37 -0.53 -3.99
N GLY A 34 -18.34 -1.77 -4.48
CA GLY A 34 -17.83 -2.08 -5.82
C GLY A 34 -16.33 -1.82 -5.95
N TYR A 35 -15.58 -1.88 -4.86
CA TYR A 35 -14.13 -1.73 -4.84
C TYR A 35 -13.46 -2.99 -5.37
N ILE A 36 -12.28 -2.82 -5.96
CA ILE A 36 -11.49 -3.92 -6.52
C ILE A 36 -10.23 -4.07 -5.69
N ASN A 37 -10.07 -5.24 -5.06
CA ASN A 37 -8.86 -5.60 -4.36
C ASN A 37 -7.82 -6.17 -5.35
N ARG A 38 -6.61 -5.62 -5.30
CA ARG A 38 -5.42 -6.04 -6.04
C ARG A 38 -4.23 -6.21 -5.09
N GLY A 39 -4.50 -6.66 -3.86
CA GLY A 39 -3.48 -7.14 -2.95
C GLY A 39 -2.92 -8.48 -3.40
N ILE A 40 -1.62 -8.70 -3.24
CA ILE A 40 -0.95 -10.00 -3.42
C ILE A 40 0.09 -10.15 -2.32
N SER A 41 -0.06 -11.20 -1.51
CA SER A 41 0.81 -11.46 -0.37
C SER A 41 2.29 -11.52 -0.74
N GLY A 42 3.13 -10.97 0.12
CA GLY A 42 4.58 -10.99 -0.03
C GLY A 42 5.16 -10.02 -1.05
N GLN A 43 4.35 -9.38 -1.89
CA GLN A 43 4.86 -8.53 -2.96
C GLN A 43 5.53 -7.26 -2.46
N THR A 44 6.61 -6.90 -3.18
CA THR A 44 7.41 -5.68 -3.02
C THR A 44 7.01 -4.63 -4.07
N THR A 45 7.47 -3.40 -3.90
CA THR A 45 7.12 -2.28 -4.78
C THR A 45 7.53 -2.50 -6.25
N PRO A 46 8.70 -3.08 -6.59
CA PRO A 46 9.02 -3.43 -7.98
C PRO A 46 8.02 -4.38 -8.61
N GLN A 47 7.59 -5.41 -7.86
CA GLN A 47 6.62 -6.39 -8.35
C GLN A 47 5.25 -5.74 -8.60
N MET A 48 4.82 -4.83 -7.73
CA MET A 48 3.59 -4.06 -7.93
C MET A 48 3.68 -3.13 -9.14
N LEU A 49 4.82 -2.48 -9.35
CA LEU A 49 5.06 -1.60 -10.50
C LEU A 49 4.95 -2.36 -11.82
N VAL A 50 5.52 -3.57 -11.92
CA VAL A 50 5.44 -4.42 -13.13
C VAL A 50 4.00 -4.75 -13.50
N ARG A 51 3.14 -5.04 -12.54
CA ARG A 51 1.72 -5.38 -12.77
C ARG A 51 0.78 -4.18 -12.75
N PHE A 52 1.28 -2.97 -12.52
CA PHE A 52 0.44 -1.79 -12.32
C PHE A 52 -0.48 -1.48 -13.50
N ARG A 53 0.01 -1.68 -14.73
CA ARG A 53 -0.82 -1.49 -15.92
C ARG A 53 -2.00 -2.45 -15.94
N SER A 54 -1.76 -3.75 -15.80
CA SER A 54 -2.80 -4.77 -15.90
C SER A 54 -3.79 -4.74 -14.74
N ASP A 55 -3.32 -4.38 -13.54
CA ASP A 55 -4.09 -4.45 -12.32
C ASP A 55 -4.73 -3.13 -11.88
N VAL A 56 -4.30 -2.02 -12.48
CA VAL A 56 -4.85 -0.70 -12.20
C VAL A 56 -5.31 -0.01 -13.48
N ILE A 57 -4.39 0.30 -14.40
CA ILE A 57 -4.68 1.18 -15.54
C ILE A 57 -5.74 0.55 -16.46
N ASP A 58 -5.58 -0.73 -16.83
CA ASP A 58 -6.50 -1.43 -17.73
C ASP A 58 -7.90 -1.63 -17.12
N LEU A 59 -8.03 -1.52 -15.80
CA LEU A 59 -9.31 -1.55 -15.11
C LEU A 59 -10.05 -0.21 -15.15
N LYS A 60 -9.38 0.86 -15.60
CA LYS A 60 -9.93 2.22 -15.74
C LYS A 60 -10.64 2.70 -14.47
N PRO A 61 -10.01 2.67 -13.28
CA PRO A 61 -10.63 3.17 -12.08
C PRO A 61 -10.70 4.71 -12.07
N ASP A 62 -11.56 5.26 -11.23
CA ASP A 62 -11.56 6.69 -10.92
C ASP A 62 -10.52 7.04 -9.86
N VAL A 63 -10.22 6.08 -8.97
CA VAL A 63 -9.27 6.22 -7.87
C VAL A 63 -8.44 4.96 -7.70
N VAL A 64 -7.16 5.11 -7.43
CA VAL A 64 -6.29 4.04 -6.92
C VAL A 64 -5.80 4.37 -5.52
N VAL A 65 -5.87 3.39 -4.61
CA VAL A 65 -5.27 3.43 -3.27
C VAL A 65 -4.03 2.55 -3.29
N ILE A 66 -2.86 3.13 -2.96
CA ILE A 66 -1.57 2.43 -2.98
C ILE A 66 -1.10 2.22 -1.54
N LEU A 67 -1.00 0.96 -1.10
CA LEU A 67 -0.45 0.56 0.20
C LEU A 67 0.70 -0.42 -0.04
N ALA A 68 1.94 0.05 0.01
CA ALA A 68 3.12 -0.72 -0.40
C ALA A 68 4.37 -0.31 0.39
N GLY A 69 5.40 -1.17 0.40
CA GLY A 69 6.73 -0.89 0.90
C GLY A 69 7.16 -1.71 2.12
N ILE A 70 6.23 -2.30 2.88
CA ILE A 70 6.58 -3.07 4.08
C ILE A 70 7.42 -4.32 3.75
N ASN A 71 7.11 -5.02 2.65
CA ASN A 71 7.84 -6.20 2.21
C ASN A 71 9.21 -5.87 1.60
N ASP A 72 9.37 -4.68 1.04
CA ASP A 72 10.67 -4.15 0.62
C ASP A 72 11.57 -3.90 1.85
N ILE A 73 11.00 -3.30 2.92
CA ILE A 73 11.70 -3.08 4.18
C ILE A 73 12.08 -4.41 4.85
N ALA A 74 11.22 -5.43 4.72
CA ALA A 74 11.49 -6.80 5.19
C ALA A 74 12.46 -7.57 4.28
N GLU A 75 12.91 -6.96 3.17
CA GLU A 75 13.85 -7.56 2.23
C GLU A 75 13.35 -8.89 1.63
N ASN A 76 12.04 -9.00 1.37
CA ASN A 76 11.44 -10.24 0.83
C ASN A 76 11.99 -10.64 -0.54
N THR A 77 12.45 -9.68 -1.34
CA THR A 77 13.11 -9.90 -2.63
C THR A 77 14.56 -9.43 -2.64
N GLY A 78 15.18 -9.35 -1.48
CA GLY A 78 16.54 -8.85 -1.27
C GLY A 78 16.59 -7.41 -0.76
N PRO A 79 17.78 -6.91 -0.43
CA PRO A 79 17.97 -5.57 0.14
C PRO A 79 17.38 -4.47 -0.75
N SER A 80 16.64 -3.55 -0.13
CA SER A 80 16.05 -2.41 -0.81
C SER A 80 16.32 -1.10 -0.07
N SER A 81 16.65 -0.04 -0.80
CA SER A 81 16.82 1.29 -0.23
C SER A 81 15.47 2.00 -0.05
N ILE A 82 15.41 2.91 0.93
CA ILE A 82 14.23 3.78 1.10
C ILE A 82 13.93 4.54 -0.20
N LYS A 83 14.97 5.00 -0.88
CA LYS A 83 14.83 5.68 -2.17
C LYS A 83 14.15 4.79 -3.21
N THR A 84 14.59 3.56 -3.37
CA THR A 84 13.99 2.60 -4.32
C THR A 84 12.51 2.36 -4.01
N ILE A 85 12.18 2.16 -2.73
CA ILE A 85 10.79 1.95 -2.28
C ILE A 85 9.91 3.14 -2.64
N THR A 86 10.36 4.34 -2.28
CA THR A 86 9.58 5.57 -2.50
C THR A 86 9.49 5.92 -3.99
N ASP A 87 10.57 5.74 -4.76
CA ASP A 87 10.58 5.99 -6.20
C ASP A 87 9.57 5.08 -6.94
N ASN A 88 9.47 3.80 -6.57
CA ASN A 88 8.51 2.87 -7.17
C ASN A 88 7.06 3.29 -6.87
N ILE A 89 6.76 3.72 -5.64
CA ILE A 89 5.43 4.22 -5.27
C ILE A 89 5.12 5.52 -6.01
N ILE A 90 6.08 6.41 -6.12
CA ILE A 90 5.97 7.66 -6.90
C ILE A 90 5.73 7.35 -8.38
N SER A 91 6.45 6.40 -8.95
CA SER A 91 6.28 5.97 -10.34
C SER A 91 4.88 5.41 -10.61
N MET A 92 4.36 4.56 -9.70
CA MET A 92 2.97 4.09 -9.78
C MET A 92 1.97 5.25 -9.71
N SER A 93 2.22 6.22 -8.85
CA SER A 93 1.39 7.42 -8.74
C SER A 93 1.39 8.26 -10.03
N GLN A 94 2.57 8.47 -10.61
CA GLN A 94 2.72 9.21 -11.88
C GLN A 94 2.04 8.48 -13.05
N LEU A 95 2.18 7.16 -13.11
CA LEU A 95 1.47 6.33 -14.11
C LEU A 95 -0.05 6.45 -13.97
N ALA A 96 -0.58 6.45 -12.75
CA ALA A 96 -2.01 6.66 -12.51
C ALA A 96 -2.47 8.04 -12.97
N ILE A 97 -1.75 9.10 -12.56
CA ILE A 97 -2.06 10.50 -12.91
C ILE A 97 -2.07 10.68 -14.43
N SER A 98 -1.06 10.14 -15.13
CA SER A 98 -0.96 10.21 -16.60
C SER A 98 -2.09 9.48 -17.33
N ASN A 99 -2.83 8.63 -16.62
CA ASN A 99 -4.03 7.94 -17.11
C ASN A 99 -5.33 8.49 -16.53
N ASN A 100 -5.32 9.73 -16.00
CA ASN A 100 -6.48 10.40 -15.40
C ASN A 100 -7.10 9.66 -14.20
N ILE A 101 -6.29 8.92 -13.45
CA ILE A 101 -6.70 8.19 -12.26
C ILE A 101 -6.29 9.00 -11.02
N LYS A 102 -7.22 9.32 -10.15
CA LYS A 102 -6.92 9.98 -8.85
C LYS A 102 -6.14 9.02 -7.96
N VAL A 103 -5.16 9.56 -7.23
CA VAL A 103 -4.25 8.75 -6.41
C VAL A 103 -4.44 9.05 -4.93
N ILE A 104 -4.54 8.00 -4.13
CA ILE A 104 -4.41 8.04 -2.68
C ILE A 104 -3.16 7.23 -2.32
N ILE A 105 -2.17 7.90 -1.73
CA ILE A 105 -0.97 7.23 -1.19
C ILE A 105 -1.22 6.96 0.28
N SER A 106 -1.21 5.69 0.68
CA SER A 106 -1.29 5.31 2.08
C SER A 106 0.09 5.33 2.73
N SER A 107 0.14 5.71 4.00
CA SER A 107 1.34 5.44 4.80
C SER A 107 1.60 3.94 4.85
N ILE A 108 2.86 3.54 4.90
CA ILE A 108 3.25 2.21 5.37
C ILE A 108 2.81 2.14 6.83
N ILE A 109 2.08 1.09 7.20
CA ILE A 109 1.58 0.92 8.56
C ILE A 109 2.73 0.64 9.53
N PRO A 110 2.56 0.91 10.82
CA PRO A 110 3.60 0.64 11.81
C PRO A 110 3.89 -0.87 11.92
N ALA A 111 5.14 -1.23 12.12
CA ALA A 111 5.56 -2.58 12.47
C ALA A 111 6.79 -2.50 13.36
N ARG A 112 6.85 -3.33 14.42
CA ARG A 112 7.97 -3.35 15.36
C ARG A 112 9.08 -4.26 14.89
N ASP A 113 8.74 -5.39 14.33
CA ASP A 113 9.62 -6.44 13.86
C ASP A 113 8.97 -7.21 12.71
N PHE A 114 9.72 -8.12 12.13
CA PHE A 114 9.22 -9.10 11.17
C PHE A 114 9.45 -10.50 11.73
N PRO A 115 8.41 -11.28 12.10
CA PRO A 115 8.59 -12.64 12.65
C PRO A 115 9.44 -13.53 11.76
N TRP A 116 9.39 -13.35 10.43
CA TRP A 116 10.18 -14.10 9.44
C TRP A 116 11.57 -13.48 9.14
N ARG A 117 11.88 -12.30 9.69
CA ARG A 117 13.15 -11.56 9.51
C ARG A 117 13.55 -10.84 10.80
N PRO A 118 13.78 -11.54 11.91
CA PRO A 118 13.94 -10.94 13.23
C PRO A 118 15.15 -10.02 13.38
N ALA A 119 16.13 -10.12 12.47
CA ALA A 119 17.31 -9.25 12.46
C ALA A 119 17.02 -7.83 11.89
N ILE A 120 15.83 -7.58 11.31
CA ILE A 120 15.50 -6.30 10.69
C ILE A 120 14.55 -5.52 11.59
N ASP A 121 15.01 -4.36 12.08
CA ASP A 121 14.13 -3.37 12.71
C ASP A 121 13.55 -2.44 11.64
N PRO A 122 12.22 -2.49 11.38
CA PRO A 122 11.61 -1.71 10.32
C PRO A 122 11.34 -0.25 10.68
N ARG A 123 11.27 0.09 11.97
CA ARG A 123 10.68 1.34 12.49
C ARG A 123 11.25 2.59 11.86
N TYR A 124 12.58 2.72 11.81
CA TYR A 124 13.24 3.87 11.20
C TYR A 124 12.95 3.97 9.69
N LYS A 125 13.05 2.84 8.97
CA LYS A 125 12.81 2.79 7.52
C LYS A 125 11.35 3.17 7.19
N ILE A 126 10.38 2.71 7.99
CA ILE A 126 8.96 3.08 7.84
C ILE A 126 8.76 4.58 8.02
N LEU A 127 9.24 5.15 9.12
CA LEU A 127 9.12 6.59 9.38
C LEU A 127 9.72 7.44 8.25
N LYS A 128 10.90 7.06 7.79
CA LYS A 128 11.61 7.80 6.74
C LYS A 128 10.87 7.71 5.40
N ALA A 129 10.42 6.53 5.00
CA ALA A 129 9.63 6.35 3.78
C ALA A 129 8.31 7.12 3.85
N ASN A 130 7.59 7.04 4.97
CA ASN A 130 6.34 7.77 5.19
C ASN A 130 6.52 9.29 5.10
N SER A 131 7.61 9.83 5.65
CA SER A 131 7.94 11.26 5.54
C SER A 131 8.12 11.70 4.09
N ILE A 132 8.83 10.90 3.27
CA ILE A 132 9.05 11.19 1.84
C ILE A 132 7.72 11.11 1.06
N LEU A 133 6.95 10.05 1.27
CA LEU A 133 5.66 9.85 0.58
C LEU A 133 4.65 10.94 0.93
N ARG A 134 4.57 11.32 2.21
CA ARG A 134 3.73 12.43 2.66
C ARG A 134 4.13 13.75 1.99
N SER A 135 5.42 14.06 1.99
CA SER A 135 5.94 15.27 1.35
C SER A 135 5.64 15.29 -0.16
N TYR A 136 5.81 14.16 -0.83
CA TYR A 136 5.47 14.02 -2.25
C TYR A 136 3.96 14.24 -2.50
N ALA A 137 3.12 13.59 -1.70
CA ALA A 137 1.67 13.73 -1.84
C ALA A 137 1.23 15.19 -1.66
N LEU A 138 1.70 15.87 -0.62
CA LEU A 138 1.39 17.29 -0.37
C LEU A 138 1.85 18.19 -1.51
N LYS A 139 3.09 18.01 -1.98
CA LYS A 139 3.65 18.81 -3.10
C LYS A 139 2.86 18.67 -4.41
N ASN A 140 2.24 17.51 -4.61
CA ASN A 140 1.52 17.20 -5.84
C ASN A 140 -0.02 17.23 -5.69
N ASN A 141 -0.53 17.78 -4.58
CA ASN A 141 -1.95 17.87 -4.26
C ASN A 141 -2.67 16.51 -4.31
N LEU A 142 -1.97 15.44 -3.86
CA LEU A 142 -2.53 14.11 -3.72
C LEU A 142 -3.02 13.87 -2.30
N VAL A 143 -3.96 12.95 -2.15
CA VAL A 143 -4.41 12.52 -0.83
C VAL A 143 -3.36 11.60 -0.21
N TYR A 144 -2.92 11.94 1.01
CA TYR A 144 -2.12 11.07 1.85
C TYR A 144 -2.99 10.47 2.96
N LEU A 145 -3.16 9.14 2.94
CA LEU A 145 -3.95 8.41 3.92
C LEU A 145 -3.05 7.91 5.05
N ASP A 146 -3.10 8.60 6.17
CA ASP A 146 -2.21 8.36 7.30
C ASP A 146 -2.75 7.29 8.26
N TYR A 147 -2.56 6.02 7.92
CA TYR A 147 -2.81 4.91 8.85
C TYR A 147 -1.81 4.88 10.00
N PHE A 148 -0.53 5.22 9.72
CA PHE A 148 0.54 5.11 10.71
C PHE A 148 0.21 5.86 11.99
N SER A 149 -0.20 7.11 11.90
CA SER A 149 -0.49 7.95 13.07
C SER A 149 -1.66 7.42 13.93
N LYS A 150 -2.52 6.57 13.38
CA LYS A 150 -3.68 6.00 14.07
C LYS A 150 -3.43 4.60 14.63
N MET A 151 -2.38 3.95 14.17
CA MET A 151 -2.16 2.52 14.45
C MET A 151 -0.86 2.23 15.22
N HIS A 152 0.00 3.26 15.48
CA HIS A 152 1.24 3.03 16.22
C HIS A 152 1.05 3.04 17.74
N ASP A 153 1.82 2.19 18.42
CA ASP A 153 1.77 1.94 19.88
C ASP A 153 2.55 2.98 20.74
N GLY A 154 2.98 4.09 20.16
CA GLY A 154 3.86 5.07 20.79
C GLY A 154 5.36 4.77 20.61
N ASN A 155 5.74 3.52 20.28
CA ASN A 155 7.13 3.10 20.00
C ASN A 155 7.32 2.73 18.52
N ASN A 156 6.45 3.23 17.64
CA ASN A 156 6.46 3.00 16.19
C ASN A 156 6.18 1.54 15.76
N GLY A 157 5.69 0.70 16.66
CA GLY A 157 5.16 -0.61 16.37
C GLY A 157 3.64 -0.58 16.16
N LEU A 158 3.06 -1.65 15.61
CA LEU A 158 1.61 -1.80 15.51
C LEU A 158 1.00 -1.99 16.90
N ILE A 159 -0.07 -1.27 17.19
CA ILE A 159 -0.86 -1.49 18.42
C ILE A 159 -1.30 -2.97 18.45
N LYS A 160 -0.94 -3.68 19.52
CA LYS A 160 -1.15 -5.13 19.64
C LYS A 160 -2.60 -5.58 19.37
N GLN A 161 -3.56 -4.81 19.83
CA GLN A 161 -4.99 -5.11 19.65
C GLN A 161 -5.49 -4.90 18.21
N TYR A 162 -4.72 -4.24 17.36
CA TYR A 162 -5.05 -3.98 15.95
C TYR A 162 -4.35 -4.95 15.00
N GLY A 163 -3.52 -5.87 15.52
CA GLY A 163 -2.76 -6.79 14.71
C GLY A 163 -3.05 -8.25 14.99
N ILE A 164 -3.05 -9.07 13.95
CA ILE A 164 -2.97 -10.53 14.03
C ILE A 164 -1.56 -10.92 14.49
N ASP A 165 -0.58 -10.18 14.00
CA ASP A 165 0.83 -10.24 14.39
C ASP A 165 1.41 -8.82 14.49
N SER A 166 2.74 -8.69 14.49
CA SER A 166 3.42 -7.39 14.57
C SER A 166 3.38 -6.55 13.28
N VAL A 167 2.76 -7.07 12.21
CA VAL A 167 2.75 -6.46 10.85
C VAL A 167 1.34 -6.40 10.25
N HIS A 168 0.53 -7.45 10.41
CA HIS A 168 -0.76 -7.58 9.74
C HIS A 168 -1.89 -7.11 10.64
N PRO A 169 -2.68 -6.11 10.23
CA PRO A 169 -3.91 -5.73 10.93
C PRO A 169 -4.96 -6.84 10.94
N ASN A 170 -5.79 -6.86 12.00
CA ASN A 170 -6.94 -7.75 12.14
C ASN A 170 -8.23 -7.11 11.59
#